data_42df2f340a07facbc023d1114632dfe1
#
_entry.id   42df2f340a07facbc023d1114632dfe1
#
_cell.length_a   1.000
_cell.length_b   1.000
_cell.length_c   1.000
_cell.angle_alpha   90.00
_cell.angle_beta   90.00
_cell.angle_gamma   90.00
#
_symmetry.space_group_name_H-M   'P 1'
#
loop_
_entity.id
_entity.type
_entity.pdbx_description
1 polymer ?
#
loop_
_entity_poly.entity_id
_entity_poly.type
_entity_poly.pdbx_seq_one_letter_code
_entity_poly.pdbx_strand_id
1 'polypeptide(L)'
;MLHKLLAIAQAEIGIREEGGNNRGTRIRQYQRATDLPPGPWPWCAAFVSFCVQQWLIENDVPEWLRLTRSPAQWQPRTALAYGFRQWAKDRTRTTSIYTDKDPAQPGDIVTFDFSHVGIVLEDAGDHLVTVEGNTNGKGERDSETGDGVWRKIRPKSLARNFIRIHPAR
;
A
#
# COMPACT_ATOMS: atom_id res chain seq x y z
N MET A 1 -9.35 10.58 -9.23
CA MET A 1 -7.89 10.66 -9.00
C MET A 1 -7.33 9.37 -8.39
N LEU A 2 -7.89 8.85 -7.30
CA LEU A 2 -7.45 7.58 -6.69
C LEU A 2 -7.63 6.34 -7.60
N HIS A 3 -8.53 6.37 -8.58
CA HIS A 3 -8.63 5.31 -9.60
C HIS A 3 -7.32 5.03 -10.34
N LYS A 4 -6.46 6.05 -10.50
CA LYS A 4 -5.12 5.88 -11.10
C LYS A 4 -4.19 5.08 -10.17
N LEU A 5 -4.23 5.36 -8.85
CA LEU A 5 -3.50 4.55 -7.87
C LEU A 5 -3.94 3.09 -7.91
N LEU A 6 -5.27 2.86 -8.00
CA LEU A 6 -5.82 1.51 -8.11
C LEU A 6 -5.37 0.81 -9.40
N ALA A 7 -5.37 1.52 -10.53
CA ALA A 7 -4.92 0.97 -11.80
C ALA A 7 -3.44 0.55 -11.74
N ILE A 8 -2.57 1.37 -11.11
CA ILE A 8 -1.16 1.04 -10.90
C ILE A 8 -1.02 -0.23 -10.06
N ALA A 9 -1.72 -0.29 -8.91
CA ALA A 9 -1.63 -1.45 -8.03
C ALA A 9 -2.15 -2.74 -8.70
N GLN A 10 -3.26 -2.65 -9.43
CA GLN A 10 -3.85 -3.79 -10.12
C GLN A 10 -2.99 -4.29 -11.28
N ALA A 11 -2.27 -3.40 -11.96
CA ALA A 11 -1.36 -3.78 -13.04
C ALA A 11 -0.18 -4.65 -12.56
N GLU A 12 0.14 -4.61 -11.27
CA GLU A 12 1.21 -5.43 -10.68
C GLU A 12 0.73 -6.83 -10.25
N ILE A 13 -0.58 -7.10 -10.25
CA ILE A 13 -1.11 -8.43 -9.89
C ILE A 13 -0.51 -9.48 -10.81
N GLY A 14 0.03 -10.55 -10.22
CA GLY A 14 0.70 -11.62 -10.95
C GLY A 14 2.23 -11.53 -10.92
N ILE A 15 2.82 -10.41 -10.51
CA ILE A 15 4.27 -10.34 -10.25
C ILE A 15 4.63 -11.33 -9.15
N ARG A 16 5.73 -12.06 -9.35
CA ARG A 16 6.24 -13.09 -8.43
C ARG A 16 7.69 -12.83 -8.05
N GLU A 17 8.07 -13.38 -6.92
CA GLU A 17 9.47 -13.49 -6.52
C GLU A 17 10.25 -14.39 -7.48
N GLU A 18 11.52 -14.07 -7.72
CA GLU A 18 12.41 -14.78 -8.60
C GLU A 18 13.78 -14.94 -7.94
N GLY A 19 14.34 -16.14 -7.99
CA GLY A 19 15.67 -16.40 -7.44
C GLY A 19 15.72 -16.49 -5.91
N GLY A 20 14.61 -16.76 -5.26
CA GLY A 20 14.49 -16.98 -3.81
C GLY A 20 13.57 -16.00 -3.10
N ASN A 21 13.36 -16.25 -1.81
CA ASN A 21 12.45 -15.50 -0.96
C ASN A 21 12.82 -14.01 -0.88
N ASN A 22 11.84 -13.14 -1.04
CA ASN A 22 11.96 -11.68 -1.04
C ASN A 22 12.92 -11.15 -2.12
N ARG A 23 13.06 -11.85 -3.24
CA ARG A 23 13.97 -11.52 -4.34
C ARG A 23 13.25 -11.39 -5.68
N GLY A 24 13.91 -10.76 -6.64
CA GLY A 24 13.43 -10.56 -7.99
C GLY A 24 13.71 -9.15 -8.48
N THR A 25 13.80 -8.98 -9.80
CA THR A 25 14.08 -7.67 -10.40
C THR A 25 12.97 -6.68 -10.07
N ARG A 26 11.70 -7.09 -10.18
CA ARG A 26 10.56 -6.22 -9.87
C ARG A 26 10.46 -5.94 -8.37
N ILE A 27 10.73 -6.93 -7.53
CA ILE A 27 10.73 -6.76 -6.07
C ILE A 27 11.75 -5.71 -5.63
N ARG A 28 12.95 -5.71 -6.23
CA ARG A 28 13.97 -4.67 -5.97
C ARG A 28 13.51 -3.28 -6.39
N GLN A 29 12.68 -3.16 -7.45
CA GLN A 29 12.10 -1.87 -7.83
C GLN A 29 11.12 -1.36 -6.77
N TYR A 30 10.27 -2.23 -6.21
CA TYR A 30 9.43 -1.86 -5.07
C TYR A 30 10.26 -1.40 -3.88
N GLN A 31 11.29 -2.16 -3.53
CA GLN A 31 12.16 -1.86 -2.39
C GLN A 31 12.89 -0.51 -2.53
N ARG A 32 13.24 -0.08 -3.74
CA ARG A 32 13.84 1.23 -4.01
C ARG A 32 12.91 2.42 -3.73
N ALA A 33 11.62 2.20 -3.61
CA ALA A 33 10.68 3.25 -3.22
C ALA A 33 10.73 3.58 -1.71
N THR A 34 11.53 2.84 -0.93
CA THR A 34 11.69 3.02 0.52
C THR A 34 13.07 3.60 0.86
N ASP A 35 13.26 3.96 2.13
CA ASP A 35 14.56 4.43 2.65
C ASP A 35 15.51 3.28 3.01
N LEU A 36 15.02 2.03 2.98
CA LEU A 36 15.86 0.85 3.23
C LEU A 36 16.44 0.33 1.92
N PRO A 37 17.76 0.07 1.83
CA PRO A 37 18.35 -0.51 0.64
C PRO A 37 17.70 -1.86 0.25
N PRO A 38 17.57 -2.17 -1.06
CA PRO A 38 17.04 -3.46 -1.50
C PRO A 38 17.79 -4.65 -0.92
N GLY A 39 17.04 -5.66 -0.47
CA GLY A 39 17.60 -6.85 0.17
C GLY A 39 16.55 -7.95 0.34
N PRO A 40 16.92 -9.10 0.94
CA PRO A 40 16.00 -10.23 1.12
C PRO A 40 15.08 -10.03 2.34
N TRP A 41 14.36 -8.93 2.37
CA TRP A 41 13.43 -8.55 3.44
C TRP A 41 11.99 -8.42 2.91
N PRO A 42 10.95 -8.63 3.78
CA PRO A 42 9.54 -8.56 3.42
C PRO A 42 9.16 -7.22 2.79
N TRP A 43 8.47 -7.24 1.66
CA TRP A 43 8.29 -6.08 0.79
C TRP A 43 6.84 -5.60 0.62
N CYS A 44 5.90 -5.99 1.48
CA CYS A 44 4.51 -5.51 1.40
C CYS A 44 4.42 -3.97 1.48
N ALA A 45 5.16 -3.37 2.40
CA ALA A 45 5.23 -1.91 2.56
C ALA A 45 5.95 -1.23 1.38
N ALA A 46 6.98 -1.87 0.85
CA ALA A 46 7.71 -1.39 -0.33
C ALA A 46 6.80 -1.37 -1.58
N PHE A 47 5.96 -2.38 -1.76
CA PHE A 47 4.97 -2.42 -2.83
C PHE A 47 4.00 -1.24 -2.75
N VAL A 48 3.41 -0.97 -1.60
CA VAL A 48 2.49 0.16 -1.42
C VAL A 48 3.21 1.49 -1.61
N SER A 49 4.43 1.65 -1.07
CA SER A 49 5.27 2.84 -1.28
C SER A 49 5.55 3.08 -2.76
N PHE A 50 5.87 2.02 -3.51
CA PHE A 50 6.07 2.07 -4.96
C PHE A 50 4.80 2.51 -5.70
N CYS A 51 3.64 1.92 -5.40
CA CYS A 51 2.38 2.30 -6.04
C CYS A 51 2.06 3.79 -5.83
N VAL A 52 2.24 4.29 -4.60
CA VAL A 52 2.04 5.73 -4.30
C VAL A 52 3.07 6.60 -5.01
N GLN A 53 4.34 6.16 -5.10
CA GLN A 53 5.38 6.88 -5.83
C GLN A 53 5.04 6.99 -7.32
N GLN A 54 4.65 5.88 -7.96
CA GLN A 54 4.27 5.89 -9.38
C GLN A 54 3.05 6.77 -9.63
N TRP A 55 2.06 6.73 -8.76
CA TRP A 55 0.88 7.60 -8.83
C TRP A 55 1.24 9.08 -8.73
N LEU A 56 2.19 9.46 -7.88
CA LEU A 56 2.63 10.86 -7.71
C LEU A 56 3.40 11.42 -8.92
N ILE A 57 3.93 10.56 -9.80
CA ILE A 57 4.62 10.99 -11.03
C ILE A 57 3.60 11.52 -12.07
N GLU A 58 2.34 11.10 -11.98
CA GLU A 58 1.27 11.63 -12.82
C GLU A 58 1.12 13.15 -12.61
N ASN A 59 1.16 13.91 -13.68
CA ASN A 59 1.28 15.39 -13.65
C ASN A 59 0.17 16.11 -12.86
N ASP A 60 -1.03 15.53 -12.80
CA ASP A 60 -2.21 16.12 -12.16
C ASP A 60 -2.36 15.72 -10.66
N VAL A 61 -1.59 14.75 -10.17
CA VAL A 61 -1.73 14.25 -8.79
C VAL A 61 -1.20 15.22 -7.74
N PRO A 62 0.01 15.80 -7.88
CA PRO A 62 0.51 16.80 -6.95
C PRO A 62 -0.38 18.04 -6.88
N GLU A 63 -0.93 18.47 -8.02
CA GLU A 63 -1.87 19.59 -8.10
C GLU A 63 -3.20 19.24 -7.41
N TRP A 64 -3.75 18.06 -7.68
CA TRP A 64 -4.96 17.58 -7.02
C TRP A 64 -4.80 17.50 -5.50
N LEU A 65 -3.66 17.04 -5.02
CA LEU A 65 -3.34 16.98 -3.59
C LEU A 65 -3.11 18.38 -2.99
N ARG A 66 -2.89 19.42 -3.81
CA ARG A 66 -2.49 20.77 -3.40
C ARG A 66 -1.24 20.75 -2.53
N LEU A 67 -0.23 20.02 -2.99
CA LEU A 67 1.02 19.87 -2.24
C LEU A 67 1.77 21.20 -2.15
N THR A 68 2.21 21.52 -0.93
CA THR A 68 3.10 22.65 -0.66
C THR A 68 4.58 22.24 -0.58
N ARG A 69 4.84 20.96 -0.76
CA ARG A 69 6.19 20.35 -0.78
C ARG A 69 6.32 19.46 -2.01
N SER A 70 7.55 19.08 -2.36
CA SER A 70 7.77 18.20 -3.51
C SER A 70 7.11 16.83 -3.31
N PRO A 71 6.67 16.16 -4.39
CA PRO A 71 6.15 14.79 -4.32
C PRO A 71 7.11 13.82 -3.59
N ALA A 72 8.42 13.94 -3.82
CA ALA A 72 9.43 13.13 -3.16
C ALA A 72 9.47 13.31 -1.63
N GLN A 73 9.17 14.51 -1.13
CA GLN A 73 9.07 14.77 0.31
C GLN A 73 7.72 14.32 0.89
N TRP A 74 6.69 14.26 0.06
CA TRP A 74 5.34 13.88 0.50
C TRP A 74 5.15 12.35 0.51
N GLN A 75 5.68 11.62 -0.47
CA GLN A 75 5.47 10.18 -0.65
C GLN A 75 5.85 9.37 0.60
N PRO A 76 5.19 8.23 0.86
CA PRO A 76 5.67 7.27 1.84
C PRO A 76 6.97 6.63 1.35
N ARG A 77 7.94 6.47 2.25
CA ARG A 77 9.23 5.82 1.97
C ARG A 77 9.52 4.74 3.02
N THR A 78 8.49 4.19 3.62
CA THR A 78 8.62 3.21 4.69
C THR A 78 8.72 1.79 4.16
N ALA A 79 9.64 1.01 4.74
CA ALA A 79 9.72 -0.45 4.57
C ALA A 79 8.88 -1.21 5.62
N LEU A 80 8.24 -0.50 6.56
CA LEU A 80 7.45 -1.07 7.65
C LEU A 80 5.96 -0.87 7.41
N ALA A 81 5.15 -1.92 7.54
CA ALA A 81 3.70 -1.85 7.38
C ALA A 81 3.07 -0.77 8.28
N TYR A 82 3.45 -0.71 9.55
CA TYR A 82 2.93 0.30 10.50
C TYR A 82 3.55 1.69 10.33
N GLY A 83 4.62 1.83 9.56
CA GLY A 83 5.20 3.11 9.19
C GLY A 83 4.24 4.01 8.41
N PHE A 84 3.27 3.44 7.69
CA PHE A 84 2.24 4.20 6.99
C PHE A 84 1.37 5.02 7.93
N ARG A 85 1.07 4.52 9.14
CA ARG A 85 0.31 5.28 10.13
C ARG A 85 1.08 6.53 10.60
N GLN A 86 2.40 6.41 10.81
CA GLN A 86 3.22 7.57 11.16
C GLN A 86 3.32 8.53 9.98
N TRP A 87 3.57 8.03 8.77
CA TRP A 87 3.57 8.85 7.56
C TRP A 87 2.28 9.67 7.41
N ALA A 88 1.12 9.07 7.67
CA ALA A 88 -0.17 9.76 7.59
C ALA A 88 -0.32 10.83 8.69
N LYS A 89 0.10 10.54 9.92
CA LYS A 89 0.06 11.53 11.02
C LYS A 89 0.86 12.79 10.73
N ASP A 90 1.95 12.66 9.96
CA ASP A 90 2.79 13.80 9.56
C ASP A 90 2.21 14.59 8.38
N ARG A 91 1.05 14.14 7.83
CA ARG A 91 0.41 14.68 6.62
C ARG A 91 -1.10 14.91 6.77
N THR A 92 -1.55 15.29 7.94
CA THR A 92 -2.98 15.43 8.30
C THR A 92 -3.77 16.37 7.39
N ARG A 93 -3.11 17.23 6.64
CA ARG A 93 -3.77 18.07 5.64
C ARG A 93 -4.25 17.29 4.42
N THR A 94 -3.59 16.16 4.11
CA THR A 94 -3.82 15.35 2.90
C THR A 94 -4.14 13.90 3.20
N THR A 95 -4.15 13.52 4.46
CA THR A 95 -4.46 12.16 4.91
C THR A 95 -5.37 12.17 6.13
N SER A 96 -6.23 11.15 6.21
CA SER A 96 -7.05 10.86 7.40
C SER A 96 -6.91 9.40 7.77
N ILE A 97 -6.96 9.11 9.08
CA ILE A 97 -6.83 7.74 9.60
C ILE A 97 -8.16 7.32 10.20
N TYR A 98 -8.65 6.17 9.77
CA TYR A 98 -9.88 5.52 10.21
C TYR A 98 -9.57 4.15 10.83
N THR A 99 -10.55 3.57 11.52
CA THR A 99 -10.46 2.24 12.14
C THR A 99 -11.24 1.20 11.33
N ASP A 100 -11.17 -0.06 11.72
CA ASP A 100 -11.94 -1.17 11.15
C ASP A 100 -13.47 -0.98 11.24
N LYS A 101 -13.93 -0.11 12.14
CA LYS A 101 -15.36 0.23 12.33
C LYS A 101 -15.88 1.25 11.32
N ASP A 102 -14.97 1.97 10.67
CA ASP A 102 -15.32 2.96 9.67
C ASP A 102 -15.44 2.30 8.28
N PRO A 103 -16.22 2.86 7.35
CA PRO A 103 -16.25 2.38 5.97
C PRO A 103 -14.91 2.67 5.29
N ALA A 104 -14.29 1.63 4.72
CA ALA A 104 -13.16 1.80 3.84
C ALA A 104 -13.60 2.31 2.47
N GLN A 105 -12.70 2.96 1.75
CA GLN A 105 -12.95 3.43 0.39
C GLN A 105 -11.89 2.86 -0.57
N PRO A 106 -12.23 2.66 -1.85
CA PRO A 106 -11.25 2.31 -2.86
C PRO A 106 -10.09 3.32 -2.90
N GLY A 107 -8.86 2.82 -2.80
CA GLY A 107 -7.65 3.63 -2.71
C GLY A 107 -7.16 3.92 -1.29
N ASP A 108 -7.91 3.55 -0.25
CA ASP A 108 -7.39 3.57 1.12
C ASP A 108 -6.22 2.59 1.26
N ILE A 109 -5.18 3.00 1.97
CA ILE A 109 -4.12 2.10 2.40
C ILE A 109 -4.58 1.42 3.69
N VAL A 110 -4.66 0.09 3.70
CA VAL A 110 -5.06 -0.69 4.87
C VAL A 110 -3.84 -1.30 5.55
N THR A 111 -3.70 -1.08 6.85
CA THR A 111 -2.78 -1.83 7.71
C THR A 111 -3.55 -2.86 8.51
N PHE A 112 -3.00 -4.05 8.65
CA PHE A 112 -3.63 -5.17 9.34
C PHE A 112 -3.12 -5.33 10.79
N ASP A 113 -3.78 -6.15 11.59
CA ASP A 113 -3.39 -6.45 12.97
C ASP A 113 -2.14 -7.34 13.06
N PHE A 114 -1.77 -7.99 11.97
CA PHE A 114 -0.45 -8.59 11.72
C PHE A 114 0.38 -7.65 10.84
N SER A 115 1.69 -7.71 10.91
CA SER A 115 2.61 -6.76 10.25
C SER A 115 2.52 -6.79 8.72
N HIS A 116 1.38 -6.32 8.17
CA HIS A 116 1.06 -6.33 6.75
C HIS A 116 0.30 -5.07 6.32
N VAL A 117 0.36 -4.75 5.02
CA VAL A 117 -0.26 -3.58 4.42
C VAL A 117 -0.67 -3.87 2.97
N GLY A 118 -1.78 -3.27 2.55
CA GLY A 118 -2.29 -3.36 1.18
C GLY A 118 -3.05 -2.10 0.77
N ILE A 119 -3.65 -2.16 -0.42
CA ILE A 119 -4.51 -1.11 -0.98
C ILE A 119 -5.91 -1.67 -1.15
N VAL A 120 -6.91 -0.97 -0.63
CA VAL A 120 -8.32 -1.37 -0.71
C VAL A 120 -8.84 -1.15 -2.12
N LEU A 121 -9.44 -2.18 -2.71
CA LEU A 121 -10.24 -2.10 -3.94
C LEU A 121 -11.72 -1.91 -3.63
N GLU A 122 -12.22 -2.61 -2.59
CA GLU A 122 -13.63 -2.64 -2.25
C GLU A 122 -13.82 -2.93 -0.75
N ASP A 123 -14.80 -2.30 -0.14
CA ASP A 123 -15.34 -2.65 1.18
C ASP A 123 -16.69 -3.32 0.98
N ALA A 124 -16.75 -4.63 1.19
CA ALA A 124 -17.97 -5.44 1.06
C ALA A 124 -18.67 -5.69 2.41
N GLY A 125 -18.38 -4.84 3.42
CA GLY A 125 -19.01 -4.88 4.73
C GLY A 125 -18.22 -5.73 5.73
N ASP A 126 -18.33 -7.04 5.68
CA ASP A 126 -17.62 -7.97 6.57
C ASP A 126 -16.21 -8.34 6.06
N HIS A 127 -15.94 -8.09 4.79
CA HIS A 127 -14.63 -8.33 4.18
C HIS A 127 -14.20 -7.19 3.27
N LEU A 128 -12.91 -7.13 3.02
CA LEU A 128 -12.25 -6.20 2.12
C LEU A 128 -11.70 -6.97 0.91
N VAL A 129 -11.81 -6.36 -0.25
CA VAL A 129 -11.03 -6.76 -1.42
C VAL A 129 -9.83 -5.83 -1.52
N THR A 130 -8.63 -6.39 -1.60
CA THR A 130 -7.37 -5.64 -1.58
C THR A 130 -6.42 -6.08 -2.67
N VAL A 131 -5.43 -5.24 -2.97
CA VAL A 131 -4.19 -5.64 -3.67
C VAL A 131 -3.04 -5.56 -2.68
N GLU A 132 -2.30 -6.64 -2.57
CA GLU A 132 -1.24 -6.80 -1.58
C GLU A 132 0.02 -7.39 -2.21
N GLY A 133 1.18 -6.83 -1.87
CA GLY A 133 2.48 -7.39 -2.17
C GLY A 133 2.99 -8.28 -1.05
N ASN A 134 3.93 -9.17 -1.35
CA ASN A 134 4.54 -10.11 -0.40
C ASN A 134 3.49 -10.97 0.32
N THR A 135 2.55 -11.51 -0.44
CA THR A 135 1.50 -12.41 0.02
C THR A 135 1.34 -13.57 -0.97
N ASN A 136 0.38 -14.45 -0.75
CA ASN A 136 0.10 -15.58 -1.63
C ASN A 136 -1.39 -15.64 -1.99
N GLY A 137 -1.73 -16.54 -2.93
CA GLY A 137 -3.12 -16.75 -3.37
C GLY A 137 -4.02 -17.48 -2.38
N LYS A 138 -3.51 -17.92 -1.22
CA LYS A 138 -4.28 -18.63 -0.20
C LYS A 138 -5.02 -17.67 0.72
N GLY A 139 -6.06 -18.15 1.42
CA GLY A 139 -6.91 -17.33 2.28
C GLY A 139 -6.41 -17.10 3.70
N GLU A 140 -5.14 -17.36 3.98
CA GLU A 140 -4.58 -17.28 5.33
C GLU A 140 -4.44 -15.84 5.82
N ARG A 141 -4.50 -15.69 7.15
CA ARG A 141 -4.31 -14.41 7.82
C ARG A 141 -2.92 -13.85 7.57
N ASP A 142 -1.88 -14.64 7.76
CA ASP A 142 -0.50 -14.26 7.58
C ASP A 142 0.15 -15.12 6.49
N SER A 143 1.00 -14.54 5.68
CA SER A 143 1.67 -15.24 4.58
C SER A 143 3.17 -15.28 4.83
N GLU A 144 3.60 -16.15 5.73
CA GLU A 144 5.04 -16.47 5.89
C GLU A 144 5.66 -16.92 4.56
N THR A 145 4.82 -17.43 3.65
CA THR A 145 5.19 -17.89 2.30
C THR A 145 4.68 -16.95 1.21
N GLY A 146 4.65 -15.64 1.47
CA GLY A 146 4.32 -14.64 0.46
C GLY A 146 5.29 -14.69 -0.70
N ASP A 147 4.77 -14.78 -1.93
CA ASP A 147 5.57 -15.00 -3.14
C ASP A 147 5.32 -13.97 -4.24
N GLY A 148 4.36 -13.06 -4.04
CA GLY A 148 3.98 -12.16 -5.13
C GLY A 148 2.99 -11.06 -4.77
N VAL A 149 2.47 -10.41 -5.81
CA VAL A 149 1.37 -9.46 -5.75
C VAL A 149 0.07 -10.16 -6.09
N TRP A 150 -0.92 -10.06 -5.20
CA TRP A 150 -2.18 -10.75 -5.32
C TRP A 150 -3.38 -9.84 -5.02
N ARG A 151 -4.51 -10.14 -5.67
CA ARG A 151 -5.82 -9.69 -5.21
C ARG A 151 -6.24 -10.60 -4.07
N LYS A 152 -6.57 -10.01 -2.91
CA LYS A 152 -6.95 -10.76 -1.70
C LYS A 152 -8.37 -10.42 -1.27
N ILE A 153 -8.99 -11.36 -0.58
CA ILE A 153 -10.21 -11.15 0.20
C ILE A 153 -9.84 -11.35 1.66
N ARG A 154 -10.03 -10.33 2.48
CA ARG A 154 -9.65 -10.31 3.89
C ARG A 154 -10.85 -10.01 4.77
N PRO A 155 -11.05 -10.73 5.90
CA PRO A 155 -12.00 -10.28 6.91
C PRO A 155 -11.69 -8.84 7.32
N LYS A 156 -12.70 -7.96 7.32
CA LYS A 156 -12.48 -6.54 7.67
C LYS A 156 -12.02 -6.37 9.12
N SER A 157 -12.39 -7.30 10.01
CA SER A 157 -11.93 -7.33 11.41
C SER A 157 -10.42 -7.48 11.59
N LEU A 158 -9.68 -7.89 10.55
CA LEU A 158 -8.21 -7.90 10.56
C LEU A 158 -7.59 -6.54 10.30
N ALA A 159 -8.37 -5.57 9.79
CA ALA A 159 -7.88 -4.22 9.54
C ALA A 159 -7.63 -3.50 10.88
N ARG A 160 -6.48 -2.83 10.96
CA ARG A 160 -6.12 -1.98 12.10
C ARG A 160 -6.42 -0.52 11.83
N ASN A 161 -6.07 -0.05 10.62
CA ASN A 161 -6.33 1.31 10.18
C ASN A 161 -6.58 1.34 8.68
N PHE A 162 -7.45 2.29 8.25
CA PHE A 162 -7.54 2.76 6.88
C PHE A 162 -6.92 4.15 6.81
N ILE A 163 -6.01 4.36 5.89
CA ILE A 163 -5.37 5.65 5.64
C ILE A 163 -5.90 6.17 4.31
N ARG A 164 -6.72 7.20 4.38
CA ARG A 164 -7.33 7.84 3.21
C ARG A 164 -6.52 9.03 2.77
N ILE A 165 -6.18 9.06 1.51
CA ILE A 165 -5.52 10.19 0.86
C ILE A 165 -6.58 11.09 0.22
N HIS A 166 -6.47 12.39 0.44
CA HIS A 166 -7.41 13.40 -0.09
C HIS A 166 -6.69 14.72 -0.39
N PRO A 167 -7.30 15.63 -1.19
CA PRO A 167 -6.77 16.97 -1.36
C PRO A 167 -6.57 17.70 -0.03
N ALA A 168 -5.59 18.59 0.03
CA ALA A 168 -5.33 19.37 1.24
C ALA A 168 -6.57 20.20 1.63
N ARG A 169 -6.91 20.09 2.89
CA ARG A 169 -7.95 20.85 3.59
C ARG A 169 -7.38 22.12 4.17
#